data_924fa160f8be216034f01e3df9226e99
#
_entry.id   924fa160f8be216034f01e3df9226e99
#
_cell.length_a   1.000
_cell.length_b   1.000
_cell.length_c   1.000
_cell.angle_alpha   90.00
_cell.angle_beta   90.00
_cell.angle_gamma   90.00
#
_symmetry.space_group_name_H-M   'P 1'
#
loop_
_entity.id
_entity.type
_entity.pdbx_description
1 polymer ?
#
loop_
_entity_poly.entity_id
_entity_poly.type
_entity_poly.pdbx_seq_one_letter_code
_entity_poly.pdbx_strand_id
1 'polypeptide(L)'
;MHLAICDDHMADRKQMERLLGRESDRRMNTTGVLYVDSFGSKESILVTPMIYDAIFMDMTEDGCDAIELSHMLRADGTDVPIVFCCDKVDYRKSKNLPDNALFLDKPIVVSELTETIDHLLSIKNSKVKKLEFRNQTDTIYLTEDQISYAWPKNNRQVCIHTADGGEYTTDMSLASFCGTLSKYDNFILLASNTVLNMRHIRSISMLKVTMQDGKSFRLGFGEAKILRKSVDACMKKPAQGEKA
;
A
#
# COMPACT_ATOMS: atom_id res chain seq x y z
N MET A 1 10.50 6.32 -2.24
CA MET A 1 10.09 6.16 -0.83
C MET A 1 10.63 7.33 -0.04
N HIS A 2 9.84 7.95 0.85
CA HIS A 2 10.24 9.11 1.66
C HIS A 2 10.50 8.67 3.10
N LEU A 3 11.71 8.89 3.61
CA LEU A 3 12.19 8.41 4.90
C LEU A 3 12.54 9.58 5.80
N ALA A 4 12.24 9.48 7.09
CA ALA A 4 12.74 10.37 8.11
C ALA A 4 13.83 9.67 8.94
N ILE A 5 14.85 10.40 9.35
CA ILE A 5 15.82 10.03 10.37
C ILE A 5 15.61 10.96 11.55
N CYS A 6 15.28 10.43 12.71
CA CYS A 6 15.19 11.16 13.99
C CYS A 6 16.26 10.63 14.93
N ASP A 7 17.34 11.37 15.08
CA ASP A 7 18.49 10.99 15.91
C ASP A 7 19.10 12.28 16.46
N ASP A 8 19.17 12.43 17.77
CA ASP A 8 19.74 13.60 18.44
C ASP A 8 21.27 13.64 18.34
N HIS A 9 21.92 12.50 18.10
CA HIS A 9 23.36 12.42 17.90
C HIS A 9 23.74 12.72 16.44
N MET A 10 24.35 13.88 16.20
CA MET A 10 24.68 14.39 14.85
C MET A 10 25.53 13.42 14.02
N ALA A 11 26.51 12.73 14.62
CA ALA A 11 27.39 11.82 13.89
C ALA A 11 26.62 10.59 13.37
N ASP A 12 25.75 10.02 14.19
CA ASP A 12 24.93 8.86 13.83
C ASP A 12 23.91 9.22 12.77
N ARG A 13 23.27 10.38 12.92
CA ARG A 13 22.36 10.93 11.91
C ARG A 13 23.04 11.09 10.55
N LYS A 14 24.25 11.67 10.52
CA LYS A 14 25.03 11.82 9.28
C LYS A 14 25.52 10.49 8.71
N GLN A 15 25.82 9.51 9.55
CA GLN A 15 26.14 8.16 9.10
C GLN A 15 24.94 7.50 8.42
N MET A 16 23.76 7.56 9.03
CA MET A 16 22.52 7.00 8.49
C MET A 16 22.17 7.67 7.14
N GLU A 17 22.26 9.00 7.04
CA GLU A 17 22.07 9.73 5.77
C GLU A 17 22.96 9.17 4.64
N ARG A 18 24.25 8.93 4.94
CA ARG A 18 25.19 8.37 3.95
C ARG A 18 24.84 6.94 3.55
N LEU A 19 24.44 6.11 4.51
CA LEU A 19 24.07 4.71 4.26
C LEU A 19 22.80 4.65 3.40
N LEU A 20 21.77 5.43 3.75
CA LEU A 20 20.53 5.51 2.98
C LEU A 20 20.75 6.13 1.59
N GLY A 21 21.65 7.11 1.46
CA GLY A 21 22.04 7.67 0.17
C GLY A 21 22.65 6.61 -0.76
N ARG A 22 23.60 5.81 -0.26
CA ARG A 22 24.19 4.69 -1.03
C ARG A 22 23.15 3.64 -1.39
N GLU A 23 22.22 3.34 -0.49
CA GLU A 23 21.15 2.41 -0.74
C GLU A 23 20.18 2.96 -1.80
N SER A 24 19.89 4.25 -1.80
CA SER A 24 19.12 4.94 -2.83
C SER A 24 19.77 4.80 -4.21
N ASP A 25 21.09 5.05 -4.30
CA ASP A 25 21.83 4.92 -5.56
C ASP A 25 21.75 3.49 -6.13
N ARG A 26 21.90 2.48 -5.27
CA ARG A 26 21.77 1.07 -5.67
C ARG A 26 20.40 0.71 -6.22
N ARG A 27 19.35 1.37 -5.70
CA ARG A 27 17.95 1.10 -6.01
C ARG A 27 17.36 1.95 -7.12
N MET A 28 18.07 2.96 -7.59
CA MET A 28 17.56 3.94 -8.54
C MET A 28 16.89 3.31 -9.76
N ASN A 29 17.45 2.23 -10.30
CA ASN A 29 16.95 1.55 -11.50
C ASN A 29 16.01 0.36 -11.21
N THR A 30 15.68 0.10 -9.95
CA THR A 30 14.86 -1.06 -9.54
C THR A 30 13.60 -0.63 -8.81
N THR A 31 13.75 -0.26 -7.54
CA THR A 31 12.62 0.11 -6.67
C THR A 31 12.43 1.62 -6.52
N GLY A 32 13.28 2.42 -7.17
CA GLY A 32 13.21 3.87 -7.19
C GLY A 32 14.03 4.55 -6.08
N VAL A 33 14.01 5.87 -6.08
CA VAL A 33 14.82 6.73 -5.21
C VAL A 33 14.27 6.73 -3.77
N LEU A 34 15.19 6.76 -2.79
CA LEU A 34 14.88 7.04 -1.40
C LEU A 34 15.13 8.54 -1.15
N TYR A 35 14.09 9.27 -0.77
CA TYR A 35 14.20 10.64 -0.28
C TYR A 35 14.36 10.60 1.22
N VAL A 36 15.34 11.33 1.76
CA VAL A 36 15.69 11.25 3.17
C VAL A 36 15.75 12.65 3.77
N ASP A 37 14.94 12.88 4.79
CA ASP A 37 15.02 14.06 5.65
C ASP A 37 15.53 13.65 7.03
N SER A 38 16.30 14.54 7.69
CA SER A 38 16.89 14.23 8.99
C SER A 38 16.59 15.30 10.03
N PHE A 39 16.27 14.85 11.23
CA PHE A 39 15.79 15.64 12.35
C PHE A 39 16.65 15.37 13.60
N GLY A 40 17.09 16.42 14.26
CA GLY A 40 17.85 16.35 15.50
C GLY A 40 17.02 16.66 16.75
N SER A 41 15.71 16.93 16.59
CA SER A 41 14.81 17.19 17.71
C SER A 41 13.40 16.70 17.43
N LYS A 42 12.62 16.44 18.48
CA LYS A 42 11.23 15.99 18.39
C LYS A 42 10.31 17.05 17.76
N GLU A 43 10.54 18.31 18.03
CA GLU A 43 9.72 19.39 17.51
C GLU A 43 9.80 19.44 15.97
N SER A 44 10.99 19.16 15.42
CA SER A 44 11.21 19.21 13.98
C SER A 44 10.41 18.15 13.21
N ILE A 45 10.34 16.92 13.71
CA ILE A 45 9.59 15.83 13.05
C ILE A 45 8.08 15.99 13.23
N LEU A 46 7.62 16.53 14.34
CA LEU A 46 6.20 16.73 14.63
C LEU A 46 5.52 17.78 13.74
N VAL A 47 6.28 18.60 13.00
CA VAL A 47 5.70 19.61 12.10
C VAL A 47 4.96 18.95 10.93
N THR A 48 5.52 17.92 10.30
CA THR A 48 4.92 17.26 9.13
C THR A 48 5.17 15.76 9.11
N PRO A 49 4.77 15.01 10.14
CA PRO A 49 5.12 13.58 10.25
C PRO A 49 4.42 12.70 9.22
N MET A 50 3.33 13.17 8.62
CA MET A 50 2.47 12.38 7.71
C MET A 50 3.05 12.18 6.31
N ILE A 51 4.11 12.88 5.92
CA ILE A 51 4.69 12.78 4.58
C ILE A 51 5.64 11.60 4.41
N TYR A 52 6.07 10.97 5.51
CA TYR A 52 7.03 9.89 5.49
C TYR A 52 6.38 8.52 5.31
N ASP A 53 7.10 7.62 4.65
CA ASP A 53 6.73 6.22 4.49
C ASP A 53 7.29 5.34 5.62
N ALA A 54 8.37 5.77 6.27
CA ALA A 54 8.93 5.17 7.47
C ALA A 54 9.84 6.16 8.22
N ILE A 55 10.04 5.94 9.51
CA ILE A 55 10.84 6.77 10.40
C ILE A 55 11.91 5.91 11.08
N PHE A 56 13.20 6.23 10.91
CA PHE A 56 14.30 5.70 11.68
C PHE A 56 14.47 6.55 12.95
N MET A 57 14.46 5.92 14.12
CA MET A 57 14.32 6.61 15.40
C MET A 57 15.39 6.19 16.39
N ASP A 58 16.18 7.16 16.87
CA ASP A 58 17.04 7.05 18.05
C ASP A 58 17.13 8.41 18.72
N MET A 59 16.23 8.66 19.67
CA MET A 59 16.18 9.91 20.43
C MET A 59 16.37 9.55 21.91
N THR A 60 17.49 9.98 22.48
CA THR A 60 17.90 9.57 23.83
C THR A 60 18.23 10.74 24.74
N GLU A 61 18.39 11.95 24.20
CA GLU A 61 18.80 13.16 24.92
C GLU A 61 17.62 14.12 25.15
N ASP A 62 17.79 15.09 26.03
CA ASP A 62 16.86 16.18 26.31
C ASP A 62 15.44 15.79 26.77
N GLY A 63 15.31 14.67 27.52
CA GLY A 63 14.05 14.25 28.11
C GLY A 63 13.00 13.78 27.10
N CYS A 64 13.42 13.48 25.87
CA CYS A 64 12.58 12.83 24.88
C CYS A 64 13.02 11.38 24.72
N ASP A 65 12.21 10.46 25.19
CA ASP A 65 12.33 9.04 24.90
C ASP A 65 11.76 8.77 23.48
N ALA A 66 12.50 8.05 22.67
CA ALA A 66 12.08 7.63 21.33
C ALA A 66 10.71 6.89 21.36
N ILE A 67 10.44 6.15 22.44
CA ILE A 67 9.15 5.48 22.65
C ILE A 67 8.03 6.51 22.87
N GLU A 68 8.25 7.52 23.72
CA GLU A 68 7.28 8.59 23.94
C GLU A 68 6.99 9.35 22.63
N LEU A 69 8.03 9.73 21.89
CA LEU A 69 7.87 10.38 20.60
C LEU A 69 7.09 9.52 19.61
N SER A 70 7.32 8.21 19.61
CA SER A 70 6.56 7.29 18.76
C SER A 70 5.07 7.29 19.08
N HIS A 71 4.70 7.37 20.37
CA HIS A 71 3.31 7.48 20.78
C HIS A 71 2.70 8.83 20.43
N MET A 72 3.46 9.93 20.54
CA MET A 72 3.00 11.24 20.07
C MET A 72 2.68 11.22 18.56
N LEU A 73 3.56 10.63 17.75
CA LEU A 73 3.34 10.45 16.31
C LEU A 73 2.07 9.61 16.03
N ARG A 74 1.81 8.56 16.80
CA ARG A 74 0.58 7.76 16.69
C ARG A 74 -0.67 8.57 17.06
N ALA A 75 -0.59 9.37 18.13
CA ALA A 75 -1.70 10.23 18.56
C ALA A 75 -2.05 11.28 17.49
N ASP A 76 -1.06 11.76 16.75
CA ASP A 76 -1.24 12.68 15.61
C ASP A 76 -1.71 11.98 14.33
N GLY A 77 -2.01 10.67 14.39
CA GLY A 77 -2.56 9.90 13.27
C GLY A 77 -1.53 9.31 12.31
N THR A 78 -0.24 9.36 12.64
CA THR A 78 0.83 8.72 11.84
C THR A 78 0.80 7.21 12.04
N ASP A 79 0.60 6.44 10.96
CA ASP A 79 0.57 4.96 10.96
C ASP A 79 1.68 4.38 10.06
N VAL A 80 2.86 4.97 10.10
CA VAL A 80 4.02 4.48 9.34
C VAL A 80 4.90 3.60 10.22
N PRO A 81 5.64 2.62 9.66
CA PRO A 81 6.63 1.85 10.39
C PRO A 81 7.67 2.76 11.06
N ILE A 82 8.01 2.44 12.29
CA ILE A 82 9.09 3.09 13.03
C ILE A 82 10.20 2.06 13.23
N VAL A 83 11.40 2.38 12.75
CA VAL A 83 12.60 1.56 12.89
C VAL A 83 13.43 2.13 14.03
N PHE A 84 13.41 1.50 15.17
CA PHE A 84 14.24 1.89 16.31
C PHE A 84 15.68 1.45 16.09
N CYS A 85 16.60 2.41 16.10
CA CYS A 85 18.03 2.15 15.98
C CYS A 85 18.62 1.92 17.39
N CYS A 86 18.97 0.69 17.69
CA CYS A 86 19.43 0.28 19.03
C CYS A 86 20.94 0.37 19.18
N ASP A 87 21.42 1.07 20.22
CA ASP A 87 22.82 1.12 20.63
C ASP A 87 22.88 1.06 22.18
N LYS A 88 23.02 2.20 22.82
CA LYS A 88 23.03 2.31 24.30
C LYS A 88 21.70 1.90 24.90
N VAL A 89 20.61 2.13 24.17
CA VAL A 89 19.24 1.74 24.52
C VAL A 89 18.80 0.60 23.62
N ASP A 90 18.43 -0.53 24.23
CA ASP A 90 17.79 -1.64 23.52
C ASP A 90 16.25 -1.48 23.63
N TYR A 91 15.68 -0.81 22.66
CA TYR A 91 14.25 -0.51 22.61
C TYR A 91 13.36 -1.76 22.59
N ARG A 92 13.87 -2.94 22.17
CA ARG A 92 13.13 -4.23 22.20
C ARG A 92 12.67 -4.61 23.59
N LYS A 93 13.37 -4.12 24.63
CA LYS A 93 13.03 -4.38 26.04
C LYS A 93 11.92 -3.49 26.59
N SER A 94 11.50 -2.49 25.83
CA SER A 94 10.41 -1.62 26.23
C SER A 94 9.08 -2.38 26.23
N LYS A 95 8.29 -2.18 27.28
CA LYS A 95 6.95 -2.79 27.40
C LYS A 95 5.89 -2.06 26.58
N ASN A 96 6.20 -0.89 26.07
CA ASN A 96 5.24 0.06 25.48
C ASN A 96 5.63 0.43 24.04
N LEU A 97 5.96 -0.58 23.22
CA LEU A 97 6.30 -0.37 21.83
C LEU A 97 5.05 0.01 21.03
N PRO A 98 5.18 0.93 20.08
CA PRO A 98 4.09 1.21 19.14
C PRO A 98 3.88 0.03 18.19
N ASP A 99 2.69 -0.07 17.61
CA ASP A 99 2.43 -1.00 16.51
C ASP A 99 3.37 -0.73 15.33
N ASN A 100 3.71 -1.79 14.58
CA ASN A 100 4.64 -1.74 13.44
C ASN A 100 6.07 -1.26 13.81
N ALA A 101 6.54 -1.53 15.04
CA ALA A 101 7.91 -1.28 15.44
C ALA A 101 8.87 -2.28 14.78
N LEU A 102 9.94 -1.76 14.19
CA LEU A 102 11.07 -2.53 13.65
C LEU A 102 12.34 -2.13 14.40
N PHE A 103 13.39 -2.94 14.27
CA PHE A 103 14.63 -2.70 15.00
C PHE A 103 15.83 -2.87 14.10
N LEU A 104 16.84 -2.02 14.31
CA LEU A 104 18.12 -2.05 13.61
C LEU A 104 19.23 -1.76 14.59
N ASP A 105 20.23 -2.62 14.69
CA ASP A 105 21.31 -2.45 15.65
C ASP A 105 22.39 -1.51 15.11
N LYS A 106 22.94 -0.65 15.97
CA LYS A 106 24.16 0.13 15.70
C LYS A 106 25.40 -0.66 16.21
N PRO A 107 26.51 -0.67 15.49
CA PRO A 107 26.75 0.01 14.21
C PRO A 107 25.96 -0.64 13.06
N ILE A 108 25.33 0.20 12.23
CA ILE A 108 24.45 -0.27 11.17
C ILE A 108 25.20 -1.13 10.16
N VAL A 109 24.76 -2.38 10.00
CA VAL A 109 25.26 -3.32 9.00
C VAL A 109 24.49 -3.10 7.69
N VAL A 110 25.23 -2.97 6.57
CA VAL A 110 24.62 -2.64 5.26
C VAL A 110 23.60 -3.68 4.81
N SER A 111 23.85 -4.98 5.02
CA SER A 111 22.91 -6.05 4.67
C SER A 111 21.59 -5.93 5.45
N GLU A 112 21.66 -5.69 6.75
CA GLU A 112 20.48 -5.53 7.61
C GLU A 112 19.67 -4.27 7.24
N LEU A 113 20.35 -3.17 6.90
CA LEU A 113 19.70 -1.98 6.38
C LEU A 113 18.99 -2.27 5.05
N THR A 114 19.64 -3.01 4.14
CA THR A 114 19.04 -3.40 2.86
C THR A 114 17.77 -4.23 3.07
N GLU A 115 17.81 -5.25 3.94
CA GLU A 115 16.66 -6.08 4.29
C GLU A 115 15.53 -5.25 4.95
N THR A 116 15.90 -4.34 5.84
CA THR A 116 14.93 -3.41 6.48
C THR A 116 14.24 -2.54 5.42
N ILE A 117 14.98 -1.97 4.47
CA ILE A 117 14.40 -1.18 3.38
C ILE A 117 13.50 -2.05 2.47
N ASP A 118 13.89 -3.29 2.16
CA ASP A 118 13.06 -4.21 1.39
C ASP A 118 11.74 -4.51 2.11
N HIS A 119 11.79 -4.74 3.41
CA HIS A 119 10.60 -4.94 4.24
C HIS A 119 9.71 -3.69 4.26
N LEU A 120 10.27 -2.50 4.46
CA LEU A 120 9.55 -1.23 4.42
C LEU A 120 8.90 -0.97 3.05
N LEU A 121 9.58 -1.31 1.95
CA LEU A 121 9.02 -1.23 0.60
C LEU A 121 7.84 -2.21 0.44
N SER A 122 7.94 -3.42 1.01
CA SER A 122 6.84 -4.38 0.98
C SER A 122 5.62 -3.85 1.73
N ILE A 123 5.80 -3.25 2.92
CA ILE A 123 4.73 -2.61 3.70
C ILE A 123 4.12 -1.44 2.91
N LYS A 124 4.95 -0.57 2.32
CA LYS A 124 4.47 0.54 1.48
C LYS A 124 3.65 0.05 0.30
N ASN A 125 4.11 -1.00 -0.38
CA ASN A 125 3.43 -1.58 -1.54
C ASN A 125 2.17 -2.37 -1.16
N SER A 126 2.13 -2.93 0.05
CA SER A 126 0.97 -3.62 0.61
C SER A 126 -0.07 -2.64 1.19
N LYS A 127 0.27 -1.38 1.45
CA LYS A 127 -0.72 -0.35 1.76
C LYS A 127 -1.68 -0.24 0.59
N VAL A 128 -2.84 -0.82 0.78
CA VAL A 128 -3.86 -1.02 -0.24
C VAL A 128 -4.26 0.32 -0.83
N LYS A 129 -3.88 0.56 -2.09
CA LYS A 129 -4.22 1.79 -2.80
C LYS A 129 -5.73 1.88 -2.94
N LYS A 130 -6.36 2.77 -2.20
CA LYS A 130 -7.78 3.04 -2.36
C LYS A 130 -8.02 3.81 -3.65
N LEU A 131 -9.02 3.36 -4.40
CA LEU A 131 -9.57 4.04 -5.57
C LEU A 131 -10.68 4.97 -5.11
N GLU A 132 -10.63 6.19 -5.56
CA GLU A 132 -11.63 7.19 -5.25
C GLU A 132 -12.72 7.22 -6.33
N PHE A 133 -13.97 7.09 -5.91
CA PHE A 133 -15.15 7.18 -6.77
C PHE A 133 -16.11 8.23 -6.23
N ARG A 134 -16.49 9.18 -7.07
CA ARG A 134 -17.36 10.30 -6.71
C ARG A 134 -18.69 10.20 -7.42
N ASN A 135 -19.74 10.63 -6.73
CA ASN A 135 -21.02 11.00 -7.32
C ASN A 135 -21.41 12.41 -6.81
N GLN A 136 -22.62 12.87 -7.14
CA GLN A 136 -23.09 14.21 -6.79
C GLN A 136 -23.20 14.46 -5.27
N THR A 137 -23.35 13.42 -4.47
CA THR A 137 -23.60 13.51 -3.02
C THR A 137 -22.44 13.02 -2.17
N ASP A 138 -21.69 12.02 -2.68
CA ASP A 138 -20.71 11.28 -1.87
C ASP A 138 -19.41 11.00 -2.62
N THR A 139 -18.34 10.82 -1.84
CA THR A 139 -17.07 10.25 -2.30
C THR A 139 -16.80 8.96 -1.54
N ILE A 140 -16.58 7.87 -2.27
CA ILE A 140 -16.25 6.57 -1.69
C ILE A 140 -14.81 6.18 -2.04
N TYR A 141 -14.17 5.45 -1.14
CA TYR A 141 -12.82 4.93 -1.31
C TYR A 141 -12.86 3.40 -1.23
N LEU A 142 -12.61 2.74 -2.35
CA LEU A 142 -12.59 1.29 -2.46
C LEU A 142 -11.21 0.79 -2.82
N THR A 143 -10.85 -0.35 -2.26
CA THR A 143 -9.68 -1.10 -2.72
C THR A 143 -10.02 -1.92 -3.95
N GLU A 144 -9.02 -2.35 -4.72
CA GLU A 144 -9.27 -3.21 -5.87
C GLU A 144 -10.00 -4.51 -5.50
N ASP A 145 -9.66 -5.09 -4.33
CA ASP A 145 -10.26 -6.33 -3.85
C ASP A 145 -11.68 -6.13 -3.30
N GLN A 146 -12.05 -4.91 -2.95
CA GLN A 146 -13.44 -4.60 -2.57
C GLN A 146 -14.38 -4.53 -3.77
N ILE A 147 -13.87 -4.28 -4.98
CA ILE A 147 -14.72 -4.21 -6.19
C ILE A 147 -14.92 -5.61 -6.74
N SER A 148 -16.16 -6.09 -6.75
CA SER A 148 -16.52 -7.39 -7.30
C SER A 148 -16.83 -7.32 -8.80
N TYR A 149 -17.72 -6.44 -9.19
CA TYR A 149 -18.06 -6.18 -10.59
C TYR A 149 -18.72 -4.80 -10.73
N ALA A 150 -18.75 -4.29 -11.97
CA ALA A 150 -19.37 -3.01 -12.28
C ALA A 150 -20.01 -3.03 -13.66
N TRP A 151 -21.06 -2.22 -13.86
CA TRP A 151 -21.74 -2.07 -15.14
C TRP A 151 -22.18 -0.62 -15.37
N PRO A 152 -22.31 -0.15 -16.63
CA PRO A 152 -22.79 1.19 -16.90
C PRO A 152 -24.28 1.29 -16.54
N LYS A 153 -24.62 2.26 -15.70
CA LYS A 153 -26.02 2.65 -15.43
C LYS A 153 -26.56 3.50 -16.58
N ASN A 154 -25.70 4.34 -17.14
CA ASN A 154 -25.90 5.16 -18.33
C ASN A 154 -24.53 5.58 -18.90
N ASN A 155 -24.51 6.46 -19.91
CA ASN A 155 -23.25 6.93 -20.55
C ASN A 155 -22.32 7.72 -19.62
N ARG A 156 -22.79 8.20 -18.46
CA ARG A 156 -22.04 9.06 -17.52
C ARG A 156 -21.91 8.46 -16.14
N GLN A 157 -22.52 7.29 -15.89
CA GLN A 157 -22.53 6.69 -14.58
C GLN A 157 -22.25 5.19 -14.65
N VAL A 158 -21.46 4.72 -13.71
CA VAL A 158 -21.15 3.30 -13.49
C VAL A 158 -21.67 2.89 -12.11
N CYS A 159 -22.34 1.76 -12.05
CA CYS A 159 -22.73 1.10 -10.83
C CYS A 159 -21.62 0.09 -10.45
N ILE A 160 -21.11 0.19 -9.24
CA ILE A 160 -20.06 -0.66 -8.66
C ILE A 160 -20.70 -1.54 -7.60
N HIS A 161 -20.51 -2.85 -7.71
CA HIS A 161 -20.92 -3.81 -6.69
C HIS A 161 -19.68 -4.32 -5.95
N THR A 162 -19.73 -4.26 -4.61
CA THR A 162 -18.61 -4.65 -3.77
C THR A 162 -18.72 -6.09 -3.27
N ALA A 163 -17.61 -6.64 -2.83
CA ALA A 163 -17.52 -8.03 -2.35
C ALA A 163 -18.35 -8.28 -1.08
N ASP A 164 -18.60 -7.26 -0.27
CA ASP A 164 -19.44 -7.28 0.93
C ASP A 164 -20.92 -7.05 0.65
N GLY A 165 -21.30 -6.90 -0.64
CA GLY A 165 -22.68 -6.73 -1.09
C GLY A 165 -23.14 -5.28 -1.18
N GLY A 166 -22.27 -4.29 -0.98
CA GLY A 166 -22.57 -2.87 -1.19
C GLY A 166 -22.75 -2.53 -2.67
N GLU A 167 -23.55 -1.52 -2.97
CA GLU A 167 -23.76 -0.99 -4.31
C GLU A 167 -23.59 0.53 -4.33
N TYR A 168 -22.71 1.02 -5.20
CA TYR A 168 -22.35 2.42 -5.31
C TYR A 168 -22.45 2.90 -6.75
N THR A 169 -22.91 4.13 -6.97
CA THR A 169 -22.91 4.76 -8.28
C THR A 169 -21.86 5.85 -8.33
N THR A 170 -21.02 5.85 -9.36
CA THR A 170 -20.02 6.90 -9.59
C THR A 170 -20.33 7.68 -10.87
N ASP A 171 -20.06 8.99 -10.87
CA ASP A 171 -20.29 9.89 -12.01
C ASP A 171 -19.08 9.87 -12.95
N MET A 172 -18.91 8.76 -13.66
CA MET A 172 -17.90 8.59 -14.71
C MET A 172 -18.39 7.66 -15.81
N SER A 173 -17.82 7.78 -17.01
CA SER A 173 -18.10 6.84 -18.08
C SER A 173 -17.46 5.47 -17.82
N LEU A 174 -17.99 4.41 -18.44
CA LEU A 174 -17.37 3.08 -18.35
C LEU A 174 -15.91 3.09 -18.86
N ALA A 175 -15.62 3.85 -19.90
CA ALA A 175 -14.25 3.98 -20.41
C ALA A 175 -13.29 4.59 -19.40
N SER A 176 -13.71 5.65 -18.69
CA SER A 176 -12.92 6.27 -17.61
C SER A 176 -12.75 5.30 -16.43
N PHE A 177 -13.81 4.56 -16.08
CA PHE A 177 -13.75 3.53 -15.04
C PHE A 177 -12.74 2.42 -15.38
N CYS A 178 -12.79 1.88 -16.60
CA CYS A 178 -11.80 0.92 -17.08
C CYS A 178 -10.38 1.50 -17.09
N GLY A 179 -10.21 2.78 -17.44
CA GLY A 179 -8.92 3.49 -17.37
C GLY A 179 -8.37 3.55 -15.94
N THR A 180 -9.24 3.82 -14.96
CA THR A 180 -8.86 3.81 -13.53
C THR A 180 -8.39 2.43 -13.07
N LEU A 181 -9.00 1.36 -13.58
CA LEU A 181 -8.67 -0.02 -13.23
C LEU A 181 -7.55 -0.63 -14.10
N SER A 182 -7.09 0.03 -15.16
CA SER A 182 -6.13 -0.53 -16.14
C SER A 182 -4.78 -0.93 -15.56
N LYS A 183 -4.40 -0.36 -14.40
CA LYS A 183 -3.19 -0.69 -13.65
C LYS A 183 -3.28 -1.99 -12.85
N TYR A 184 -4.48 -2.60 -12.77
CA TYR A 184 -4.72 -3.83 -12.03
C TYR A 184 -5.03 -4.97 -13.01
N ASP A 185 -4.29 -6.06 -12.89
CA ASP A 185 -4.40 -7.22 -13.80
C ASP A 185 -5.61 -8.14 -13.50
N ASN A 186 -6.34 -7.87 -12.43
CA ASN A 186 -7.45 -8.69 -11.95
C ASN A 186 -8.82 -8.29 -12.54
N PHE A 187 -8.90 -7.23 -13.33
CA PHE A 187 -10.15 -6.80 -13.95
C PHE A 187 -10.23 -7.17 -15.42
N ILE A 188 -11.41 -7.56 -15.85
CA ILE A 188 -11.74 -7.85 -17.25
C ILE A 188 -13.06 -7.23 -17.65
N LEU A 189 -13.11 -6.63 -18.84
CA LEU A 189 -14.33 -6.12 -19.45
C LEU A 189 -14.94 -7.20 -20.36
N LEU A 190 -16.21 -7.56 -20.10
CA LEU A 190 -16.98 -8.46 -20.96
C LEU A 190 -17.60 -7.71 -22.15
N ALA A 191 -17.95 -8.43 -23.21
CA ALA A 191 -18.70 -7.90 -24.35
C ALA A 191 -20.05 -7.27 -23.97
N SER A 192 -20.63 -7.69 -22.84
CA SER A 192 -21.83 -7.10 -22.24
C SER A 192 -21.62 -5.75 -21.55
N ASN A 193 -20.44 -5.13 -21.70
CA ASN A 193 -20.03 -3.90 -21.00
C ASN A 193 -20.01 -4.05 -19.45
N THR A 194 -19.82 -5.26 -18.95
CA THR A 194 -19.66 -5.52 -17.52
C THR A 194 -18.20 -5.74 -17.19
N VAL A 195 -17.67 -5.01 -16.20
CA VAL A 195 -16.32 -5.21 -15.67
C VAL A 195 -16.41 -6.21 -14.53
N LEU A 196 -15.59 -7.26 -14.58
CA LEU A 196 -15.51 -8.26 -13.51
C LEU A 196 -14.15 -8.25 -12.86
N ASN A 197 -14.12 -8.41 -11.54
CA ASN A 197 -12.90 -8.80 -10.83
C ASN A 197 -12.74 -10.33 -10.93
N MET A 198 -11.69 -10.77 -11.60
CA MET A 198 -11.44 -12.19 -11.85
C MET A 198 -11.20 -12.98 -10.56
N ARG A 199 -10.73 -12.33 -9.48
CA ARG A 199 -10.55 -12.97 -8.16
C ARG A 199 -11.86 -13.31 -7.47
N HIS A 200 -12.96 -12.65 -7.84
CA HIS A 200 -14.30 -12.88 -7.29
C HIS A 200 -15.17 -13.79 -8.14
N ILE A 201 -14.61 -14.42 -9.17
CA ILE A 201 -15.31 -15.39 -9.98
C ILE A 201 -15.38 -16.72 -9.22
N ARG A 202 -16.61 -17.21 -9.03
CA ARG A 202 -16.88 -18.53 -8.44
C ARG A 202 -16.81 -19.66 -9.46
N SER A 203 -17.38 -19.45 -10.67
CA SER A 203 -17.40 -20.46 -11.72
C SER A 203 -17.63 -19.88 -13.10
N ILE A 204 -17.13 -20.56 -14.13
CA ILE A 204 -17.29 -20.21 -15.54
C ILE A 204 -17.84 -21.42 -16.29
N SER A 205 -19.04 -21.27 -16.88
CA SER A 205 -19.63 -22.23 -17.81
C SER A 205 -19.44 -21.76 -19.27
N MET A 206 -20.01 -22.45 -20.24
CA MET A 206 -19.92 -22.04 -21.66
C MET A 206 -20.67 -20.73 -21.94
N LEU A 207 -21.77 -20.47 -21.23
CA LEU A 207 -22.69 -19.38 -21.52
C LEU A 207 -22.81 -18.34 -20.41
N LYS A 208 -22.22 -18.58 -19.25
CA LYS A 208 -22.30 -17.67 -18.11
C LYS A 208 -21.08 -17.75 -17.20
N VAL A 209 -20.75 -16.63 -16.57
CA VAL A 209 -19.86 -16.53 -15.43
C VAL A 209 -20.67 -16.24 -14.18
N THR A 210 -20.33 -16.86 -13.06
CA THR A 210 -21.00 -16.67 -11.77
C THR A 210 -19.99 -16.13 -10.76
N MET A 211 -20.32 -15.04 -10.11
CA MET A 211 -19.54 -14.40 -9.07
C MET A 211 -19.71 -15.09 -7.71
N GLN A 212 -18.88 -14.75 -6.72
CA GLN A 212 -18.95 -15.36 -5.38
C GLN A 212 -20.25 -15.10 -4.65
N ASP A 213 -20.88 -13.95 -4.87
CA ASP A 213 -22.22 -13.57 -4.36
C ASP A 213 -23.39 -14.30 -5.03
N GLY A 214 -23.11 -15.12 -6.08
CA GLY A 214 -24.12 -15.86 -6.84
C GLY A 214 -24.65 -15.11 -8.06
N LYS A 215 -24.32 -13.83 -8.27
CA LYS A 215 -24.69 -13.09 -9.47
C LYS A 215 -24.09 -13.74 -10.71
N SER A 216 -24.84 -13.83 -11.77
CA SER A 216 -24.38 -14.43 -13.03
C SER A 216 -24.51 -13.47 -14.19
N PHE A 217 -23.50 -13.45 -15.06
CA PHE A 217 -23.46 -12.66 -16.28
C PHE A 217 -23.36 -13.59 -17.48
N ARG A 218 -24.11 -13.26 -18.55
CA ARG A 218 -24.06 -14.01 -19.79
C ARG A 218 -22.81 -13.76 -20.55
N LEU A 219 -22.21 -14.82 -21.09
CA LEU A 219 -21.01 -14.76 -21.92
C LEU A 219 -21.37 -14.86 -23.40
N GLY A 220 -20.68 -14.10 -24.24
CA GLY A 220 -20.74 -14.23 -25.67
C GLY A 220 -20.02 -15.48 -26.18
N PHE A 221 -20.18 -15.75 -27.48
CA PHE A 221 -19.55 -16.90 -28.11
C PHE A 221 -18.02 -16.80 -28.04
N GLY A 222 -17.36 -17.84 -27.54
CA GLY A 222 -15.91 -17.87 -27.36
C GLY A 222 -15.36 -17.13 -26.13
N GLU A 223 -16.14 -16.26 -25.50
CA GLU A 223 -15.72 -15.42 -24.36
C GLU A 223 -15.35 -16.25 -23.13
N ALA A 224 -16.02 -17.38 -22.91
CA ALA A 224 -15.70 -18.30 -21.81
C ALA A 224 -14.26 -18.86 -21.88
N LYS A 225 -13.74 -19.11 -23.09
CA LYS A 225 -12.36 -19.59 -23.28
C LYS A 225 -11.33 -18.51 -22.94
N ILE A 226 -11.61 -17.29 -23.38
CA ILE A 226 -10.74 -16.12 -23.10
C ILE A 226 -10.74 -15.85 -21.59
N LEU A 227 -11.92 -15.79 -20.97
CA LEU A 227 -12.08 -15.52 -19.56
C LEU A 227 -11.35 -16.57 -18.68
N ARG A 228 -11.47 -17.87 -18.98
CA ARG A 228 -10.73 -18.92 -18.26
C ARG A 228 -9.23 -18.71 -18.34
N LYS A 229 -8.68 -18.42 -19.55
CA LYS A 229 -7.28 -18.17 -19.74
C LYS A 229 -6.80 -16.96 -18.94
N SER A 230 -7.60 -15.88 -18.89
CA SER A 230 -7.29 -14.67 -18.13
C SER A 230 -7.33 -14.92 -16.62
N VAL A 231 -8.33 -15.68 -16.13
CA VAL A 231 -8.43 -16.08 -14.71
C VAL A 231 -7.25 -16.95 -14.31
N ASP A 232 -6.88 -17.95 -15.13
CA ASP A 232 -5.71 -18.81 -14.85
C ASP A 232 -4.41 -18.00 -14.80
N ALA A 233 -4.27 -17.00 -15.66
CA ALA A 233 -3.11 -16.09 -15.67
C ALA A 233 -3.10 -15.17 -14.44
N CYS A 234 -4.27 -14.65 -14.05
CA CYS A 234 -4.44 -13.79 -12.88
C CYS A 234 -4.13 -14.54 -11.58
N MET A 235 -4.63 -15.78 -11.44
CA MET A 235 -4.43 -16.60 -10.23
C MET A 235 -3.00 -17.13 -10.06
N LYS A 236 -2.21 -17.20 -11.15
CA LYS A 236 -0.79 -17.57 -11.09
C LYS A 236 0.13 -16.42 -10.67
N LYS A 237 -0.34 -15.19 -10.75
CA LYS A 237 0.37 -14.03 -10.21
C LYS A 237 0.00 -13.90 -8.74
N PRO A 238 0.97 -13.85 -7.79
CA PRO A 238 0.64 -13.53 -6.41
C PRO A 238 -0.09 -12.18 -6.38
N ALA A 239 -1.02 -12.04 -5.45
CA ALA A 239 -1.61 -10.73 -5.14
C ALA A 239 -0.46 -9.73 -4.96
N GLN A 240 -0.57 -8.51 -5.51
CA GLN A 240 0.48 -7.50 -5.35
C GLN A 240 0.67 -7.24 -3.85
N GLY A 241 1.59 -7.94 -3.22
CA GLY A 241 1.82 -7.99 -1.78
C GLY A 241 2.55 -9.25 -1.32
N GLU A 242 2.49 -10.34 -2.09
CA GLU A 242 3.23 -11.58 -1.82
C GLU A 242 4.28 -11.80 -2.91
N LYS A 243 5.44 -11.17 -2.73
CA LYS A 243 6.70 -11.69 -3.29
C LYS A 243 7.54 -12.12 -2.10
N ALA A 244 7.75 -13.44 -2.01
CA ALA A 244 8.74 -14.05 -1.15
C ALA A 244 10.13 -13.46 -1.37
#